data_d9dc4ebca889390ead52eba09c16bc70
#
_entry.id   d9dc4ebca889390ead52eba09c16bc70
#
_cell.length_a   1.000
_cell.length_b   1.000
_cell.length_c   1.000
_cell.angle_alpha   90.00
_cell.angle_beta   90.00
_cell.angle_gamma   90.00
#
_symmetry.space_group_name_H-M   'P 1'
#
loop_
_entity.id
_entity.type
_entity.pdbx_description
1 polymer ?
#
loop_
_entity_poly.entity_id
_entity_poly.type
_entity_poly.pdbx_seq_one_letter_code
_entity_poly.pdbx_strand_id
1 'polypeptide(L)'
;MNARKSSKRVTTEKQAKALSAWEVVKISRHPGRPVFQDYLERICTDFTELHGDRYYADDQALIGGFARIGGLPVMVIGHNKGKNTEEQVARNFGMAKPEGYRKALRLMRIAERFRIPVISFIDTPGAFPGIEAEERGQAESIARNITEMAGIRVPILCVVIGEGGSGGALGIG
;
A
#
# COMPACT_ATOMS: atom_id res chain seq x y z
N MET A 1 61.70 -4.36 -2.18
CA MET A 1 61.00 -3.47 -3.13
C MET A 1 59.67 -4.11 -3.48
N ASN A 2 58.59 -3.72 -2.80
CA ASN A 2 57.23 -4.23 -3.04
C ASN A 2 56.36 -3.16 -3.70
N ALA A 3 56.08 -3.34 -4.99
CA ALA A 3 55.18 -2.47 -5.74
C ALA A 3 53.73 -2.77 -5.38
N ARG A 4 53.07 -1.86 -4.67
CA ARG A 4 51.61 -1.88 -4.47
C ARG A 4 50.91 -1.61 -5.81
N LYS A 5 50.22 -2.61 -6.33
CA LYS A 5 49.27 -2.45 -7.46
C LYS A 5 48.04 -1.65 -6.93
N SER A 6 47.90 -0.41 -7.37
CA SER A 6 46.73 0.43 -7.20
C SER A 6 45.56 -0.19 -7.98
N SER A 7 44.56 -0.67 -7.28
CA SER A 7 43.28 -1.11 -7.82
C SER A 7 42.52 0.15 -8.27
N LYS A 8 42.41 0.40 -9.58
CA LYS A 8 41.52 1.40 -10.14
C LYS A 8 40.07 0.96 -9.88
N ARG A 9 39.39 1.64 -8.94
CA ARG A 9 37.92 1.59 -8.85
C ARG A 9 37.35 2.12 -10.14
N VAL A 10 36.67 1.26 -10.89
CA VAL A 10 35.86 1.66 -12.04
C VAL A 10 34.58 2.24 -11.49
N THR A 11 34.54 3.55 -11.35
CA THR A 11 33.31 4.33 -11.11
C THR A 11 32.58 4.50 -12.42
N THR A 12 31.74 3.55 -12.78
CA THR A 12 30.69 3.76 -13.79
C THR A 12 29.44 4.29 -13.08
N GLU A 13 29.49 5.49 -12.54
CA GLU A 13 28.31 6.31 -12.34
C GLU A 13 27.87 6.84 -13.72
N LYS A 14 27.07 6.04 -14.44
CA LYS A 14 26.14 6.60 -15.42
C LYS A 14 25.22 7.49 -14.60
N GLN A 15 25.38 8.82 -14.68
CA GLN A 15 24.38 9.76 -14.20
C GLN A 15 23.05 9.37 -14.84
N ALA A 16 22.17 8.72 -14.07
CA ALA A 16 20.82 8.44 -14.51
C ALA A 16 20.19 9.80 -14.81
N LYS A 17 19.81 10.05 -16.06
CA LYS A 17 19.13 11.28 -16.45
C LYS A 17 17.91 11.42 -15.56
N ALA A 18 17.81 12.53 -14.83
CA ALA A 18 16.66 12.78 -13.96
C ALA A 18 15.38 12.76 -14.81
N LEU A 19 14.42 11.92 -14.41
CA LEU A 19 13.13 11.82 -15.09
C LEU A 19 12.33 13.10 -14.86
N SER A 20 11.62 13.57 -15.88
CA SER A 20 10.63 14.62 -15.70
C SER A 20 9.45 14.12 -14.87
N ALA A 21 8.71 15.02 -14.22
CA ALA A 21 7.52 14.67 -13.45
C ALA A 21 6.50 13.86 -14.28
N TRP A 22 6.35 14.18 -15.55
CA TRP A 22 5.47 13.45 -16.46
C TRP A 22 5.95 12.03 -16.75
N GLU A 23 7.25 11.81 -16.88
CA GLU A 23 7.82 10.47 -17.04
C GLU A 23 7.60 9.62 -15.79
N VAL A 24 7.73 10.21 -14.60
CA VAL A 24 7.41 9.53 -13.33
C VAL A 24 5.92 9.12 -13.28
N VAL A 25 5.01 10.01 -13.66
CA VAL A 25 3.57 9.70 -13.74
C VAL A 25 3.28 8.55 -14.71
N LYS A 26 3.92 8.56 -15.89
CA LYS A 26 3.76 7.47 -16.86
C LYS A 26 4.28 6.12 -16.33
N ILE A 27 5.37 6.13 -15.58
CA ILE A 27 5.90 4.92 -14.93
C ILE A 27 4.94 4.41 -13.86
N SER A 28 4.41 5.29 -13.00
CA SER A 28 3.47 4.90 -11.94
C SER A 28 2.16 4.31 -12.48
N ARG A 29 1.79 4.64 -13.72
CA ARG A 29 0.59 4.15 -14.42
C ARG A 29 0.88 3.07 -15.46
N HIS A 30 2.12 2.61 -15.55
CA HIS A 30 2.49 1.63 -16.58
C HIS A 30 1.79 0.28 -16.33
N PRO A 31 1.10 -0.31 -17.33
CA PRO A 31 0.31 -1.54 -17.13
C PRO A 31 1.16 -2.76 -16.78
N GLY A 32 2.43 -2.78 -17.14
CA GLY A 32 3.37 -3.85 -16.77
C GLY A 32 4.02 -3.69 -15.39
N ARG A 33 3.62 -2.68 -14.62
CA ARG A 33 4.13 -2.48 -13.27
C ARG A 33 3.54 -3.51 -12.30
N PRO A 34 4.34 -4.02 -11.33
CA PRO A 34 3.80 -4.89 -10.29
C PRO A 34 2.70 -4.18 -9.49
N VAL A 35 1.62 -4.89 -9.18
CA VAL A 35 0.54 -4.45 -8.30
C VAL A 35 0.66 -5.13 -6.93
N PHE A 36 -0.15 -4.73 -5.96
CA PHE A 36 -0.05 -5.24 -4.59
C PHE A 36 -0.03 -6.77 -4.50
N GLN A 37 -0.85 -7.46 -5.29
CA GLN A 37 -0.87 -8.93 -5.32
C GLN A 37 0.47 -9.55 -5.73
N ASP A 38 1.22 -8.91 -6.66
CA ASP A 38 2.54 -9.41 -7.04
C ASP A 38 3.55 -9.32 -5.90
N TYR A 39 3.44 -8.29 -5.05
CA TYR A 39 4.25 -8.18 -3.84
C TYR A 39 3.86 -9.23 -2.80
N LEU A 40 2.56 -9.44 -2.55
CA LEU A 40 2.10 -10.50 -1.65
C LEU A 40 2.65 -11.86 -2.05
N GLU A 41 2.52 -12.24 -3.32
CA GLU A 41 2.97 -13.53 -3.83
C GLU A 41 4.50 -13.73 -3.75
N ARG A 42 5.28 -12.65 -3.85
CA ARG A 42 6.74 -12.72 -3.95
C ARG A 42 7.48 -12.58 -2.63
N ILE A 43 6.95 -11.78 -1.71
CA ILE A 43 7.66 -11.44 -0.46
C ILE A 43 6.96 -11.95 0.80
N CYS A 44 5.67 -12.35 0.69
CA CYS A 44 4.92 -12.86 1.83
C CYS A 44 4.73 -14.37 1.75
N THR A 45 4.71 -15.00 2.91
CA THR A 45 4.23 -16.37 3.11
C THR A 45 3.08 -16.38 4.10
N ASP A 46 2.28 -17.46 4.12
CA ASP A 46 1.18 -17.68 5.08
C ASP A 46 0.16 -16.52 5.11
N PHE A 47 -0.11 -15.90 3.96
CA PHE A 47 -1.07 -14.80 3.91
C PHE A 47 -2.48 -15.31 4.18
N THR A 48 -3.11 -14.72 5.21
CA THR A 48 -4.50 -14.98 5.60
C THR A 48 -5.25 -13.66 5.56
N GLU A 49 -6.10 -13.49 4.53
CA GLU A 49 -6.88 -12.28 4.35
C GLU A 49 -7.96 -12.14 5.43
N LEU A 50 -8.16 -10.91 5.90
CA LEU A 50 -9.20 -10.55 6.87
C LEU A 50 -10.21 -9.59 6.24
N HIS A 51 -11.44 -10.04 6.10
CA HIS A 51 -12.51 -9.34 5.39
C HIS A 51 -13.37 -8.47 6.30
N GLY A 52 -13.96 -7.42 5.69
CA GLY A 52 -15.02 -6.60 6.24
C GLY A 52 -14.61 -5.60 7.30
N ASP A 53 -15.35 -4.52 7.39
CA ASP A 53 -15.11 -3.42 8.34
C ASP A 53 -15.81 -3.61 9.70
N ARG A 54 -16.67 -4.61 9.85
CA ARG A 54 -17.53 -4.87 11.03
C ARG A 54 -18.61 -3.82 11.25
N TYR A 55 -18.91 -3.04 10.21
CA TYR A 55 -19.92 -1.98 10.27
C TYR A 55 -20.91 -2.04 9.10
N TYR A 56 -20.41 -2.15 7.87
CA TYR A 56 -21.23 -2.12 6.67
C TYR A 56 -20.91 -3.28 5.70
N ALA A 57 -19.70 -3.34 5.17
CA ALA A 57 -19.34 -4.29 4.12
C ALA A 57 -17.83 -4.60 4.09
N ASP A 58 -17.44 -5.37 3.08
CA ASP A 58 -16.05 -5.49 2.64
C ASP A 58 -15.77 -4.58 1.46
N ASP A 59 -14.50 -4.24 1.22
CA ASP A 59 -14.04 -3.49 0.07
C ASP A 59 -12.84 -4.19 -0.58
N GLN A 60 -13.03 -4.62 -1.83
CA GLN A 60 -11.98 -5.30 -2.60
C GLN A 60 -10.88 -4.37 -3.11
N ALA A 61 -11.10 -3.05 -3.09
CA ALA A 61 -10.10 -2.05 -3.46
C ALA A 61 -8.98 -1.92 -2.42
N LEU A 62 -9.23 -2.39 -1.19
CA LEU A 62 -8.25 -2.39 -0.11
C LEU A 62 -8.31 -3.73 0.62
N ILE A 63 -7.25 -4.50 0.54
CA ILE A 63 -7.15 -5.81 1.18
C ILE A 63 -6.05 -5.83 2.22
N GLY A 64 -6.13 -6.77 3.15
CA GLY A 64 -5.10 -6.95 4.15
C GLY A 64 -5.36 -8.16 5.05
N GLY A 65 -4.33 -8.54 5.79
CA GLY A 65 -4.37 -9.71 6.63
C GLY A 65 -3.04 -10.03 7.29
N PHE A 66 -3.01 -11.14 7.99
CA PHE A 66 -1.78 -11.67 8.56
C PHE A 66 -0.89 -12.26 7.46
N ALA A 67 0.41 -12.07 7.58
CA ALA A 67 1.41 -12.68 6.70
C ALA A 67 2.74 -12.87 7.45
N ARG A 68 3.72 -13.46 6.76
CA ARG A 68 5.11 -13.46 7.18
C ARG A 68 5.99 -12.87 6.08
N ILE A 69 6.95 -12.03 6.49
CA ILE A 69 8.01 -11.52 5.60
C ILE A 69 9.36 -11.90 6.24
N GLY A 70 10.16 -12.69 5.52
CA GLY A 70 11.41 -13.21 6.06
C GLY A 70 11.24 -14.01 7.36
N GLY A 71 10.10 -14.70 7.52
CA GLY A 71 9.74 -15.44 8.73
C GLY A 71 9.14 -14.61 9.86
N LEU A 72 9.20 -13.28 9.81
CA LEU A 72 8.61 -12.39 10.82
C LEU A 72 7.10 -12.22 10.58
N PRO A 73 6.25 -12.34 11.62
CA PRO A 73 4.83 -12.08 11.51
C PRO A 73 4.59 -10.58 11.30
N VAL A 74 3.72 -10.27 10.36
CA VAL A 74 3.34 -8.89 10.01
C VAL A 74 1.85 -8.80 9.73
N MET A 75 1.29 -7.60 9.85
CA MET A 75 0.02 -7.24 9.25
C MET A 75 0.29 -6.53 7.93
N VAL A 76 -0.18 -7.08 6.82
CA VAL A 76 -0.05 -6.46 5.51
C VAL A 76 -1.36 -5.83 5.11
N ILE A 77 -1.33 -4.60 4.61
CA ILE A 77 -2.50 -3.86 4.11
C ILE A 77 -2.08 -3.22 2.78
N GLY A 78 -2.97 -3.18 1.79
CA GLY A 78 -2.62 -2.54 0.53
C GLY A 78 -3.78 -2.23 -0.38
N HIS A 79 -3.61 -1.22 -1.21
CA HIS A 79 -4.52 -0.92 -2.29
C HIS A 79 -4.43 -1.99 -3.38
N ASN A 80 -5.55 -2.60 -3.68
CA ASN A 80 -5.66 -3.67 -4.66
C ASN A 80 -6.26 -3.13 -5.96
N LYS A 81 -5.40 -2.68 -6.87
CA LYS A 81 -5.82 -2.05 -8.13
C LYS A 81 -6.32 -3.04 -9.17
N GLY A 82 -5.86 -4.29 -9.12
CA GLY A 82 -6.12 -5.31 -10.13
C GLY A 82 -5.16 -5.25 -11.32
N LYS A 83 -5.03 -6.37 -12.04
CA LYS A 83 -4.07 -6.57 -13.13
C LYS A 83 -4.67 -6.33 -14.52
N ASN A 84 -5.95 -6.52 -14.68
CA ASN A 84 -6.69 -6.36 -15.94
C ASN A 84 -7.88 -5.42 -15.75
N THR A 85 -8.49 -5.00 -16.85
CA THR A 85 -9.60 -4.02 -16.83
C THR A 85 -10.80 -4.49 -16.00
N GLU A 86 -11.16 -5.76 -16.08
CA GLU A 86 -12.28 -6.32 -15.31
C GLU A 86 -12.03 -6.23 -13.80
N GLU A 87 -10.84 -6.66 -13.37
CA GLU A 87 -10.41 -6.55 -11.98
C GLU A 87 -10.32 -5.08 -11.51
N GLN A 88 -9.81 -4.19 -12.36
CA GLN A 88 -9.70 -2.77 -12.04
C GLN A 88 -11.07 -2.13 -11.83
N VAL A 89 -12.05 -2.45 -12.66
CA VAL A 89 -13.43 -1.97 -12.51
C VAL A 89 -14.04 -2.52 -11.22
N ALA A 90 -13.91 -3.82 -10.95
CA ALA A 90 -14.44 -4.46 -9.74
C ALA A 90 -13.83 -3.89 -8.45
N ARG A 91 -12.59 -3.38 -8.52
CA ARG A 91 -11.84 -2.82 -7.40
C ARG A 91 -11.73 -1.29 -7.44
N ASN A 92 -12.62 -0.63 -8.17
CA ASN A 92 -12.66 0.83 -8.32
C ASN A 92 -11.28 1.44 -8.63
N PHE A 93 -10.45 0.77 -9.45
CA PHE A 93 -9.07 1.20 -9.78
C PHE A 93 -8.17 1.43 -8.54
N GLY A 94 -8.40 0.72 -7.45
CA GLY A 94 -7.69 0.91 -6.18
C GLY A 94 -8.20 2.11 -5.37
N MET A 95 -9.33 2.69 -5.74
CA MET A 95 -9.98 3.75 -4.96
C MET A 95 -10.88 3.13 -3.90
N ALA A 96 -10.41 3.13 -2.65
CA ALA A 96 -11.14 2.51 -1.56
C ALA A 96 -12.37 3.34 -1.14
N LYS A 97 -13.42 2.63 -0.76
CA LYS A 97 -14.64 3.14 -0.13
C LYS A 97 -14.46 3.26 1.40
N PRO A 98 -15.38 3.89 2.14
CA PRO A 98 -15.27 4.04 3.60
C PRO A 98 -15.02 2.73 4.34
N GLU A 99 -15.68 1.66 3.92
CA GLU A 99 -15.51 0.33 4.48
C GLU A 99 -14.09 -0.24 4.32
N GLY A 100 -13.39 0.12 3.25
CA GLY A 100 -11.98 -0.21 3.05
C GLY A 100 -11.10 0.46 4.10
N TYR A 101 -11.25 1.77 4.30
CA TYR A 101 -10.49 2.52 5.31
C TYR A 101 -10.79 2.02 6.73
N ARG A 102 -12.07 1.78 7.07
CA ARG A 102 -12.44 1.23 8.38
C ARG A 102 -11.87 -0.17 8.59
N LYS A 103 -11.84 -1.01 7.54
CA LYS A 103 -11.16 -2.30 7.57
C LYS A 103 -9.67 -2.13 7.84
N ALA A 104 -8.98 -1.23 7.13
CA ALA A 104 -7.56 -0.96 7.35
C ALA A 104 -7.26 -0.57 8.80
N LEU A 105 -8.00 0.36 9.38
CA LEU A 105 -7.83 0.75 10.77
C LEU A 105 -8.07 -0.43 11.74
N ARG A 106 -9.09 -1.22 11.48
CA ARG A 106 -9.36 -2.44 12.27
C ARG A 106 -8.16 -3.39 12.25
N LEU A 107 -7.53 -3.60 11.08
CA LEU A 107 -6.36 -4.44 10.94
C LEU A 107 -5.14 -3.86 11.66
N MET A 108 -4.92 -2.55 11.59
CA MET A 108 -3.86 -1.87 12.33
C MET A 108 -4.00 -2.03 13.85
N ARG A 109 -5.23 -1.91 14.37
CA ARG A 109 -5.52 -2.16 15.79
C ARG A 109 -5.32 -3.62 16.20
N ILE A 110 -5.62 -4.56 15.30
CA ILE A 110 -5.31 -5.98 15.52
C ILE A 110 -3.80 -6.18 15.57
N ALA A 111 -3.05 -5.58 14.63
CA ALA A 111 -1.59 -5.64 14.63
C ALA A 111 -0.99 -5.09 15.94
N GLU A 112 -1.46 -3.95 16.41
CA GLU A 112 -1.06 -3.39 17.70
C GLU A 112 -1.33 -4.35 18.87
N ARG A 113 -2.50 -4.96 18.90
CA ARG A 113 -2.89 -5.92 19.94
C ARG A 113 -1.98 -7.14 19.97
N PHE A 114 -1.54 -7.63 18.81
CA PHE A 114 -0.60 -8.75 18.68
C PHE A 114 0.87 -8.30 18.70
N ARG A 115 1.14 -7.02 18.79
CA ARG A 115 2.50 -6.44 18.78
C ARG A 115 3.32 -6.84 17.55
N ILE A 116 2.68 -6.86 16.39
CA ILE A 116 3.32 -7.10 15.10
C ILE A 116 3.33 -5.82 14.26
N PRO A 117 4.36 -5.59 13.44
CA PRO A 117 4.41 -4.42 12.57
C PRO A 117 3.36 -4.47 11.47
N VAL A 118 2.97 -3.28 10.99
CA VAL A 118 2.12 -3.10 9.83
C VAL A 118 2.98 -2.73 8.63
N ILE A 119 2.73 -3.36 7.49
CA ILE A 119 3.32 -2.99 6.19
C ILE A 119 2.17 -2.54 5.30
N SER A 120 2.17 -1.26 4.94
CA SER A 120 1.13 -0.63 4.11
C SER A 120 1.66 -0.40 2.69
N PHE A 121 0.99 -0.97 1.69
CA PHE A 121 1.32 -0.79 0.27
C PHE A 121 0.35 0.18 -0.39
N ILE A 122 0.88 1.30 -0.88
CA ILE A 122 0.08 2.41 -1.41
C ILE A 122 0.14 2.41 -2.94
N ASP A 123 -1.02 2.24 -3.58
CA ASP A 123 -1.21 2.40 -5.03
C ASP A 123 -2.66 2.79 -5.34
N THR A 124 -2.97 4.06 -5.22
CA THR A 124 -4.29 4.60 -5.48
C THR A 124 -4.23 5.99 -6.11
N PRO A 125 -5.09 6.31 -7.08
CA PRO A 125 -5.26 7.68 -7.57
C PRO A 125 -5.99 8.59 -6.56
N GLY A 126 -6.67 8.01 -5.55
CA GLY A 126 -7.43 8.73 -4.53
C GLY A 126 -8.45 7.85 -3.83
N ALA A 127 -9.25 8.43 -2.97
CA ALA A 127 -10.44 7.78 -2.40
C ALA A 127 -11.56 7.68 -3.44
N PHE A 128 -12.47 6.71 -3.30
CA PHE A 128 -13.60 6.55 -4.22
C PHE A 128 -14.54 7.77 -4.14
N PRO A 129 -14.83 8.46 -5.27
CA PRO A 129 -15.55 9.74 -5.27
C PRO A 129 -17.06 9.59 -5.46
N GLY A 130 -17.64 8.41 -5.22
CA GLY A 130 -19.06 8.15 -5.43
C GLY A 130 -19.93 8.70 -4.30
N ILE A 131 -21.20 9.07 -4.63
CA ILE A 131 -22.19 9.56 -3.67
C ILE A 131 -22.39 8.54 -2.54
N GLU A 132 -22.47 7.26 -2.87
CA GLU A 132 -22.63 6.19 -1.88
C GLU A 132 -21.46 6.10 -0.88
N ALA A 133 -20.27 6.56 -1.26
CA ALA A 133 -19.12 6.63 -0.34
C ALA A 133 -19.26 7.85 0.59
N GLU A 134 -19.67 8.99 0.06
CA GLU A 134 -19.94 10.19 0.88
C GLU A 134 -21.05 9.94 1.91
N GLU A 135 -22.13 9.29 1.51
CA GLU A 135 -23.25 8.91 2.41
C GLU A 135 -22.80 7.99 3.54
N ARG A 136 -21.75 7.18 3.33
CA ARG A 136 -21.20 6.27 4.34
C ARG A 136 -19.96 6.82 5.06
N GLY A 137 -19.68 8.12 4.90
CA GLY A 137 -18.64 8.84 5.64
C GLY A 137 -17.24 8.65 5.09
N GLN A 138 -17.03 8.89 3.78
CA GLN A 138 -15.70 8.79 3.14
C GLN A 138 -14.66 9.67 3.83
N ALA A 139 -14.97 10.97 4.00
CA ALA A 139 -14.07 11.92 4.64
C ALA A 139 -13.81 11.56 6.12
N GLU A 140 -14.84 11.14 6.86
CA GLU A 140 -14.72 10.73 8.26
C GLU A 140 -13.79 9.51 8.40
N SER A 141 -13.98 8.47 7.58
CA SER A 141 -13.19 7.25 7.67
C SER A 141 -11.69 7.49 7.40
N ILE A 142 -11.37 8.38 6.45
CA ILE A 142 -9.99 8.79 6.16
C ILE A 142 -9.42 9.62 7.31
N ALA A 143 -10.12 10.66 7.75
CA ALA A 143 -9.66 11.54 8.83
C ALA A 143 -9.43 10.77 10.13
N ARG A 144 -10.34 9.85 10.45
CA ARG A 144 -10.22 8.96 11.60
C ARG A 144 -8.98 8.07 11.49
N ASN A 145 -8.73 7.46 10.33
CA ASN A 145 -7.55 6.64 10.13
C ASN A 145 -6.27 7.43 10.38
N ILE A 146 -6.15 8.65 9.80
CA ILE A 146 -4.98 9.52 10.00
C ILE A 146 -4.76 9.80 11.50
N THR A 147 -5.82 10.15 12.21
CA THR A 147 -5.75 10.44 13.64
C THR A 147 -5.35 9.22 14.46
N GLU A 148 -5.97 8.07 14.20
CA GLU A 148 -5.76 6.85 14.96
C GLU A 148 -4.38 6.20 14.68
N MET A 149 -3.90 6.28 13.42
CA MET A 149 -2.56 5.79 13.06
C MET A 149 -1.46 6.46 13.87
N ALA A 150 -1.59 7.75 14.18
CA ALA A 150 -0.64 8.48 15.01
C ALA A 150 -0.53 7.92 16.45
N GLY A 151 -1.55 7.20 16.91
CA GLY A 151 -1.59 6.56 18.24
C GLY A 151 -1.20 5.08 18.26
N ILE A 152 -1.07 4.42 17.11
CA ILE A 152 -0.70 2.99 17.00
C ILE A 152 0.73 2.76 17.51
N ARG A 153 0.88 1.83 18.44
CA ARG A 153 2.14 1.56 19.16
C ARG A 153 2.97 0.42 18.56
N VAL A 154 2.79 0.12 17.29
CA VAL A 154 3.66 -0.77 16.51
C VAL A 154 4.18 -0.02 15.29
N PRO A 155 5.33 -0.39 14.72
CA PRO A 155 5.82 0.23 13.49
C PRO A 155 4.82 0.10 12.35
N ILE A 156 4.56 1.19 11.63
CA ILE A 156 3.83 1.21 10.35
C ILE A 156 4.82 1.63 9.28
N LEU A 157 5.12 0.72 8.37
CA LEU A 157 6.00 0.97 7.22
C LEU A 157 5.13 1.17 5.98
N CYS A 158 5.21 2.37 5.40
CA CYS A 158 4.46 2.73 4.20
C CYS A 158 5.34 2.62 2.96
N VAL A 159 4.90 1.87 1.97
CA VAL A 159 5.61 1.63 0.72
C VAL A 159 4.73 2.09 -0.44
N VAL A 160 5.10 3.20 -1.08
CA VAL A 160 4.42 3.67 -2.30
C VAL A 160 4.93 2.83 -3.47
N ILE A 161 4.06 1.98 -4.00
CA ILE A 161 4.38 1.07 -5.11
C ILE A 161 3.85 1.55 -6.47
N GLY A 162 3.11 2.64 -6.47
CA GLY A 162 2.51 3.24 -7.67
C GLY A 162 2.09 4.67 -7.45
N GLU A 163 0.79 4.95 -7.50
CA GLU A 163 0.24 6.28 -7.20
C GLU A 163 -0.04 6.44 -5.71
N GLY A 164 0.33 7.60 -5.16
CA GLY A 164 0.02 7.99 -3.78
C GLY A 164 -0.99 9.14 -3.74
N GLY A 165 -2.23 8.89 -4.22
CA GLY A 165 -3.22 9.94 -4.43
C GLY A 165 -3.92 10.42 -3.15
N SER A 166 -3.64 11.67 -2.74
CA SER A 166 -4.44 12.46 -1.79
C SER A 166 -4.84 11.72 -0.50
N GLY A 167 -6.03 12.00 0.03
CA GLY A 167 -6.59 11.34 1.22
C GLY A 167 -6.72 9.82 1.09
N GLY A 168 -6.85 9.31 -0.14
CA GLY A 168 -6.86 7.87 -0.40
C GLY A 168 -5.58 7.18 0.06
N ALA A 169 -4.43 7.75 -0.27
CA ALA A 169 -3.14 7.26 0.19
C ALA A 169 -2.94 7.48 1.69
N LEU A 170 -3.22 8.69 2.18
CA LEU A 170 -3.07 9.07 3.59
C LEU A 170 -3.94 8.24 4.54
N GLY A 171 -5.04 7.66 4.06
CA GLY A 171 -5.92 6.81 4.87
C GLY A 171 -5.30 5.49 5.32
N ILE A 172 -4.16 5.10 4.75
CA ILE A 172 -3.43 3.89 5.16
C ILE A 172 -1.92 4.10 5.32
N GLY A 173 -1.42 5.37 5.14
CA GLY A 173 0.03 5.63 5.22
C GLY A 173 0.43 7.04 5.56
#